data_29018250b2706ceb994357477f6c2c32
#
_entry.id   29018250b2706ceb994357477f6c2c32
#
_cell.length_a   1.000
_cell.length_b   1.000
_cell.length_c   1.000
_cell.angle_alpha   90.00
_cell.angle_beta   90.00
_cell.angle_gamma   90.00
#
_symmetry.space_group_name_H-M   'P 1'
#
loop_
_entity.id
_entity.type
_entity.pdbx_description
1 polymer ?
#
loop_
_entity_poly.entity_id
_entity_poly.type
_entity_poly.pdbx_seq_one_letter_code
_entity_poly.pdbx_strand_id
1 'polypeptide(L)'
;MDVSLQSVADQDVFDVVVIGAGCAGMSAALCAAIDGARVLLVERTEYLGGTTALSAATSWVPLSKPGLAVDPSDSYEKALDFLDRAVGARAPRALRKAFLANGHEAVAKLEDNSHVQYQVRPLHPDYMTELPGSVLRGRAIEPKPFDGRLLGKALKLIRPPIPEFTVLGGMMVDRDDIGHLLNVGKSFKSFRYAMRIILRHQMDRLLHGRGTRLVMGNALIGRLLLSLHTRKVTVVTRCNVTALQTQPATEKGAIVTGVVIEQDGVRRQVAVRGGIILASGGFNRHPKRRGEWLPGVSPDWCPAAPGHTGSAQDLAIAIGASYGATEVASDPAEDGKVLSHAFWAPVSIRKRADGSVAAFLDIDRSEERRVGKECLRLCR
;
A
#
# COMPACT_ATOMS: atom_id res chain seq x y z
N MET A 1 11.47 -12.79 15.48
CA MET A 1 10.35 -11.87 15.83
C MET A 1 9.21 -12.76 16.30
N ASP A 2 8.76 -12.57 17.52
CA ASP A 2 7.50 -13.12 18.00
C ASP A 2 6.38 -12.21 17.54
N VAL A 3 5.33 -12.79 16.95
CA VAL A 3 4.16 -12.08 16.43
C VAL A 3 2.86 -12.58 17.07
N SER A 4 3.00 -13.28 18.19
CA SER A 4 1.86 -13.78 18.96
C SER A 4 1.37 -12.74 19.99
N LEU A 5 0.12 -12.85 20.38
CA LEU A 5 -0.46 -12.01 21.44
C LEU A 5 0.22 -12.25 22.81
N GLN A 6 0.97 -13.34 22.97
CA GLN A 6 1.74 -13.62 24.20
C GLN A 6 2.83 -12.58 24.44
N SER A 7 3.29 -11.89 23.38
CA SER A 7 4.25 -10.79 23.52
C SER A 7 3.64 -9.49 24.09
N VAL A 8 2.33 -9.45 24.31
CA VAL A 8 1.59 -8.30 24.86
C VAL A 8 0.87 -8.74 26.15
N ALA A 9 1.23 -8.10 27.26
CA ALA A 9 0.54 -8.34 28.52
C ALA A 9 -0.86 -7.69 28.53
N ASP A 10 -1.76 -8.20 29.39
CA ASP A 10 -3.00 -7.50 29.64
C ASP A 10 -2.71 -6.20 30.39
N GLN A 11 -3.44 -5.12 30.08
CA GLN A 11 -3.21 -3.74 30.55
C GLN A 11 -1.82 -3.17 30.20
N ASP A 12 -1.14 -3.74 29.19
CA ASP A 12 0.13 -3.18 28.70
C ASP A 12 -0.09 -1.76 28.12
N VAL A 13 0.95 -0.93 28.18
CA VAL A 13 0.86 0.48 27.79
C VAL A 13 1.80 0.76 26.65
N PHE A 14 1.26 1.29 25.55
CA PHE A 14 2.03 1.73 24.40
C PHE A 14 1.84 3.25 24.18
N ASP A 15 2.81 3.87 23.57
CA ASP A 15 2.65 5.28 23.18
C ASP A 15 1.75 5.39 21.96
N VAL A 16 1.92 4.48 20.98
CA VAL A 16 1.14 4.44 19.75
C VAL A 16 0.71 3.01 19.46
N VAL A 17 -0.56 2.82 19.13
CA VAL A 17 -1.08 1.59 18.53
C VAL A 17 -1.44 1.84 17.07
N VAL A 18 -0.92 1.00 16.18
CA VAL A 18 -1.21 1.07 14.74
C VAL A 18 -2.03 -0.15 14.32
N ILE A 19 -3.17 0.08 13.69
CA ILE A 19 -4.10 -0.95 13.24
C ILE A 19 -3.96 -1.15 11.74
N GLY A 20 -3.40 -2.29 11.36
CA GLY A 20 -3.13 -2.69 9.97
C GLY A 20 -1.66 -2.62 9.59
N ALA A 21 -1.12 -3.72 9.09
CA ALA A 21 0.29 -3.86 8.69
C ALA A 21 0.48 -3.85 7.16
N GLY A 22 -0.24 -2.99 6.46
CA GLY A 22 0.10 -2.55 5.11
C GLY A 22 1.22 -1.51 5.13
N CYS A 23 1.64 -0.98 3.97
CA CYS A 23 2.69 0.03 3.88
C CYS A 23 2.43 1.23 4.80
N ALA A 24 1.21 1.76 4.79
CA ALA A 24 0.85 2.92 5.61
C ALA A 24 1.07 2.65 7.11
N GLY A 25 0.56 1.52 7.62
CA GLY A 25 0.72 1.19 9.04
C GLY A 25 2.14 0.86 9.43
N MET A 26 2.87 0.10 8.61
CA MET A 26 4.27 -0.23 8.89
C MET A 26 5.15 1.02 8.84
N SER A 27 4.90 1.95 7.92
CA SER A 27 5.63 3.23 7.84
C SER A 27 5.30 4.13 9.02
N ALA A 28 4.03 4.23 9.41
CA ALA A 28 3.63 5.01 10.58
C ALA A 28 4.24 4.46 11.88
N ALA A 29 4.17 3.13 12.07
CA ALA A 29 4.79 2.46 13.21
C ALA A 29 6.31 2.68 13.23
N LEU A 30 6.97 2.62 12.07
CA LEU A 30 8.40 2.85 11.97
C LEU A 30 8.77 4.30 12.26
N CYS A 31 8.05 5.28 11.73
CA CYS A 31 8.28 6.69 12.03
C CYS A 31 8.13 6.98 13.53
N ALA A 32 7.08 6.47 14.17
CA ALA A 32 6.90 6.62 15.62
C ALA A 32 8.04 5.96 16.41
N ALA A 33 8.49 4.77 16.00
CA ALA A 33 9.60 4.07 16.65
C ALA A 33 10.96 4.76 16.41
N ILE A 34 11.16 5.44 15.27
CA ILE A 34 12.35 6.28 15.02
C ILE A 34 12.38 7.44 16.02
N ASP A 35 11.21 8.01 16.34
CA ASP A 35 11.08 9.09 17.33
C ASP A 35 11.10 8.60 18.79
N GLY A 36 11.34 7.30 19.02
CA GLY A 36 11.50 6.72 20.35
C GLY A 36 10.20 6.24 21.01
N ALA A 37 9.06 6.28 20.30
CA ALA A 37 7.79 5.79 20.83
C ALA A 37 7.79 4.25 20.98
N ARG A 38 7.15 3.75 22.05
CA ARG A 38 6.80 2.34 22.21
C ARG A 38 5.57 2.03 21.39
N VAL A 39 5.74 1.22 20.33
CA VAL A 39 4.70 1.02 19.32
C VAL A 39 4.22 -0.43 19.31
N LEU A 40 2.89 -0.60 19.23
CA LEU A 40 2.21 -1.86 18.91
C LEU A 40 1.61 -1.77 17.51
N LEU A 41 1.96 -2.71 16.64
CA LEU A 41 1.37 -2.89 15.31
C LEU A 41 0.51 -4.15 15.30
N VAL A 42 -0.78 -3.99 15.02
CA VAL A 42 -1.76 -5.09 15.01
C VAL A 42 -2.20 -5.38 13.58
N GLU A 43 -2.06 -6.64 13.14
CA GLU A 43 -2.52 -7.13 11.84
C GLU A 43 -3.54 -8.27 12.03
N ARG A 44 -4.69 -8.16 11.39
CA ARG A 44 -5.75 -9.16 11.53
C ARG A 44 -5.50 -10.46 10.79
N THR A 45 -4.74 -10.41 9.69
CA THR A 45 -4.41 -11.59 8.89
C THR A 45 -3.12 -12.24 9.37
N GLU A 46 -2.84 -13.43 8.88
CA GLU A 46 -1.59 -14.15 9.15
C GLU A 46 -0.38 -13.52 8.45
N TYR A 47 -0.60 -12.65 7.46
CA TYR A 47 0.46 -12.04 6.67
C TYR A 47 0.53 -10.53 6.86
N LEU A 48 1.74 -10.02 6.93
CA LEU A 48 2.06 -8.61 6.84
C LEU A 48 2.12 -8.15 5.38
N GLY A 49 1.86 -6.88 5.15
CA GLY A 49 2.00 -6.24 3.86
C GLY A 49 0.69 -5.80 3.21
N GLY A 50 -0.45 -6.29 3.71
CA GLY A 50 -1.76 -5.90 3.17
C GLY A 50 -1.79 -5.98 1.64
N THR A 51 -2.39 -4.98 1.02
CA THR A 51 -2.46 -4.83 -0.43
C THR A 51 -1.13 -4.40 -1.05
N THR A 52 -0.27 -3.72 -0.29
CA THR A 52 1.06 -3.32 -0.78
C THR A 52 1.87 -4.51 -1.27
N ALA A 53 1.82 -5.65 -0.56
CA ALA A 53 2.51 -6.87 -0.98
C ALA A 53 1.99 -7.46 -2.30
N LEU A 54 0.78 -7.09 -2.72
CA LEU A 54 0.12 -7.52 -3.95
C LEU A 54 0.29 -6.51 -5.09
N SER A 55 1.08 -5.46 -4.92
CA SER A 55 1.25 -4.34 -5.85
C SER A 55 2.70 -4.14 -6.24
N ALA A 56 2.94 -3.24 -7.19
CA ALA A 56 4.29 -2.77 -7.52
C ALA A 56 4.90 -1.87 -6.42
N ALA A 57 4.10 -1.39 -5.48
CA ALA A 57 4.46 -0.41 -4.45
C ALA A 57 5.05 0.89 -5.00
N THR A 58 4.71 1.25 -6.21
CA THR A 58 5.01 2.56 -6.73
C THR A 58 4.30 3.61 -5.88
N SER A 59 5.05 4.55 -5.36
CA SER A 59 4.56 5.62 -4.50
C SER A 59 4.75 6.96 -5.21
N TRP A 60 3.68 7.76 -5.30
CA TRP A 60 3.75 9.08 -5.88
C TRP A 60 4.13 10.10 -4.81
N VAL A 61 5.36 10.58 -4.84
CA VAL A 61 5.92 11.49 -3.84
C VAL A 61 6.75 12.58 -4.53
N PRO A 62 6.10 13.70 -4.93
CA PRO A 62 6.80 14.85 -5.48
C PRO A 62 7.89 15.35 -4.53
N LEU A 63 8.92 15.98 -5.10
CA LEU A 63 10.01 16.61 -4.37
C LEU A 63 10.86 15.64 -3.54
N SER A 64 10.70 14.34 -3.69
CA SER A 64 11.58 13.37 -3.05
C SER A 64 13.02 13.54 -3.53
N LYS A 65 14.00 13.33 -2.64
CA LYS A 65 15.43 13.43 -2.98
C LYS A 65 15.82 12.62 -4.23
N PRO A 66 15.43 11.34 -4.37
CA PRO A 66 15.70 10.60 -5.60
C PRO A 66 14.92 11.16 -6.81
N GLY A 67 13.74 11.74 -6.61
CA GLY A 67 12.94 12.34 -7.68
C GLY A 67 13.57 13.59 -8.26
N LEU A 68 14.02 14.51 -7.40
CA LEU A 68 14.69 15.74 -7.80
C LEU A 68 16.05 15.47 -8.47
N ALA A 69 16.70 14.34 -8.17
CA ALA A 69 17.91 13.94 -8.89
C ALA A 69 17.64 13.55 -10.36
N VAL A 70 16.42 13.13 -10.69
CA VAL A 70 15.99 12.75 -12.05
C VAL A 70 15.31 13.91 -12.78
N ASP A 71 14.50 14.70 -12.08
CA ASP A 71 13.87 15.92 -12.60
C ASP A 71 14.08 17.11 -11.65
N PRO A 72 15.20 17.85 -11.78
CA PRO A 72 15.45 19.03 -10.95
C PRO A 72 14.48 20.20 -11.21
N SER A 73 13.67 20.11 -12.28
CA SER A 73 12.73 21.16 -12.65
C SER A 73 11.37 21.03 -11.97
N ASP A 74 11.15 19.95 -11.21
CA ASP A 74 9.90 19.80 -10.44
C ASP A 74 9.89 20.75 -9.24
N SER A 75 8.69 21.25 -8.89
CA SER A 75 8.54 22.19 -7.80
C SER A 75 7.22 21.95 -7.03
N TYR A 76 7.14 22.53 -5.85
CA TYR A 76 5.94 22.51 -5.02
C TYR A 76 4.73 23.09 -5.79
N GLU A 77 4.92 24.22 -6.47
CA GLU A 77 3.89 24.92 -7.22
C GLU A 77 3.36 24.07 -8.38
N LYS A 78 4.27 23.44 -9.13
CA LYS A 78 3.92 22.49 -10.20
C LYS A 78 3.10 21.32 -9.68
N ALA A 79 3.56 20.70 -8.59
CA ALA A 79 2.87 19.56 -7.99
C ALA A 79 1.51 19.96 -7.40
N LEU A 80 1.41 21.16 -6.82
CA LEU A 80 0.14 21.67 -6.28
C LEU A 80 -0.85 22.01 -7.39
N ASP A 81 -0.41 22.65 -8.50
CA ASP A 81 -1.27 22.95 -9.64
C ASP A 81 -1.84 21.66 -10.26
N PHE A 82 -0.99 20.66 -10.44
CA PHE A 82 -1.42 19.33 -10.88
C PHE A 82 -2.48 18.72 -9.94
N LEU A 83 -2.22 18.70 -8.65
CA LEU A 83 -3.16 18.14 -7.66
C LEU A 83 -4.47 18.95 -7.57
N ASP A 84 -4.39 20.28 -7.69
CA ASP A 84 -5.58 21.13 -7.65
C ASP A 84 -6.51 20.85 -8.82
N ARG A 85 -5.96 20.52 -10.00
CA ARG A 85 -6.74 20.14 -11.19
C ARG A 85 -7.22 18.70 -11.14
N ALA A 86 -6.36 17.77 -10.74
CA ALA A 86 -6.70 16.35 -10.70
C ALA A 86 -7.73 16.01 -9.61
N VAL A 87 -7.64 16.67 -8.46
CA VAL A 87 -8.52 16.39 -7.30
C VAL A 87 -9.74 17.33 -7.24
N GLY A 88 -9.57 18.61 -7.61
CA GLY A 88 -10.65 19.59 -7.56
C GLY A 88 -11.26 19.73 -6.16
N ALA A 89 -12.58 19.76 -6.10
CA ALA A 89 -13.35 19.88 -4.85
C ALA A 89 -13.49 18.55 -4.07
N ARG A 90 -13.01 17.42 -4.59
CA ARG A 90 -13.18 16.08 -3.99
C ARG A 90 -12.46 15.91 -2.66
N ALA A 91 -11.45 16.71 -2.38
CA ALA A 91 -10.76 16.73 -1.10
C ALA A 91 -10.35 18.17 -0.71
N PRO A 92 -10.28 18.51 0.59
CA PRO A 92 -9.83 19.83 1.02
C PRO A 92 -8.41 20.16 0.52
N ARG A 93 -8.24 21.36 -0.01
CA ARG A 93 -6.93 21.83 -0.52
C ARG A 93 -5.84 21.81 0.56
N ALA A 94 -6.22 21.99 1.82
CA ALA A 94 -5.31 21.91 2.96
C ALA A 94 -4.63 20.54 3.07
N LEU A 95 -5.33 19.44 2.75
CA LEU A 95 -4.74 18.09 2.78
C LEU A 95 -3.71 17.90 1.66
N ARG A 96 -3.96 18.45 0.46
CA ARG A 96 -2.98 18.41 -0.65
C ARG A 96 -1.71 19.16 -0.30
N LYS A 97 -1.86 20.35 0.29
CA LYS A 97 -0.72 21.14 0.76
C LYS A 97 0.06 20.41 1.85
N ALA A 98 -0.62 19.83 2.84
CA ALA A 98 0.01 19.05 3.89
C ALA A 98 0.76 17.82 3.33
N PHE A 99 0.18 17.12 2.36
CA PHE A 99 0.84 16.00 1.69
C PHE A 99 2.12 16.44 0.97
N LEU A 100 2.08 17.51 0.19
CA LEU A 100 3.25 18.02 -0.54
C LEU A 100 4.33 18.55 0.40
N ALA A 101 3.95 19.18 1.50
CA ALA A 101 4.90 19.69 2.48
C ALA A 101 5.63 18.58 3.25
N ASN A 102 4.93 17.48 3.59
CA ASN A 102 5.46 16.47 4.50
C ASN A 102 5.82 15.14 3.82
N GLY A 103 5.29 14.85 2.62
CA GLY A 103 5.44 13.53 1.99
C GLY A 103 6.89 13.18 1.67
N HIS A 104 7.64 14.12 1.12
CA HIS A 104 9.06 13.92 0.79
C HIS A 104 9.94 13.84 2.04
N GLU A 105 9.61 14.59 3.10
CA GLU A 105 10.30 14.50 4.39
C GLU A 105 10.08 13.16 5.06
N ALA A 106 8.85 12.63 5.01
CA ALA A 106 8.55 11.30 5.54
C ALA A 106 9.34 10.20 4.82
N VAL A 107 9.47 10.30 3.49
CA VAL A 107 10.31 9.37 2.71
C VAL A 107 11.78 9.51 3.10
N ALA A 108 12.31 10.72 3.19
CA ALA A 108 13.68 10.97 3.61
C ALA A 108 13.95 10.41 5.01
N LYS A 109 13.03 10.66 5.98
CA LYS A 109 13.12 10.11 7.33
C LYS A 109 13.22 8.58 7.35
N LEU A 110 12.42 7.90 6.52
CA LEU A 110 12.47 6.45 6.39
C LEU A 110 13.78 5.98 5.75
N GLU A 111 14.26 6.60 4.67
CA GLU A 111 15.50 6.21 4.00
C GLU A 111 16.73 6.44 4.89
N ASP A 112 16.79 7.58 5.58
CA ASP A 112 17.94 7.96 6.39
C ASP A 112 18.05 7.17 7.72
N ASN A 113 16.94 6.64 8.24
CA ASN A 113 16.89 6.03 9.57
C ASN A 113 16.51 4.55 9.57
N SER A 114 16.40 3.91 8.40
CA SER A 114 15.93 2.53 8.29
C SER A 114 16.51 1.79 7.09
N HIS A 115 16.04 0.56 6.86
CA HIS A 115 16.39 -0.23 5.68
C HIS A 115 15.55 0.11 4.45
N VAL A 116 14.62 1.05 4.54
CA VAL A 116 13.79 1.48 3.40
C VAL A 116 14.67 2.22 2.40
N GLN A 117 14.57 1.84 1.12
CA GLN A 117 15.29 2.49 0.04
C GLN A 117 14.42 2.51 -1.21
N TYR A 118 14.39 3.66 -1.85
CA TYR A 118 13.67 3.87 -3.10
C TYR A 118 14.59 4.14 -4.27
N GLN A 119 14.06 3.98 -5.46
CA GLN A 119 14.63 4.37 -6.75
C GLN A 119 13.57 5.04 -7.59
N VAL A 120 14.00 5.85 -8.54
CA VAL A 120 13.12 6.50 -9.52
C VAL A 120 13.32 5.83 -10.87
N ARG A 121 12.25 5.64 -11.62
CA ARG A 121 12.34 5.20 -13.00
C ARG A 121 12.66 6.35 -13.91
N PRO A 122 13.47 6.14 -14.97
CA PRO A 122 13.81 7.18 -15.94
C PRO A 122 12.58 7.78 -16.63
N LEU A 123 11.54 6.97 -16.82
CA LEU A 123 10.26 7.37 -17.39
C LEU A 123 9.13 6.73 -16.59
N HIS A 124 8.38 7.54 -15.88
CA HIS A 124 7.16 7.17 -15.17
C HIS A 124 6.27 8.40 -15.07
N PRO A 125 5.43 8.64 -16.08
CA PRO A 125 4.57 9.81 -16.16
C PRO A 125 3.53 9.85 -15.05
N ASP A 126 3.08 11.05 -14.70
CA ASP A 126 1.84 11.23 -13.94
C ASP A 126 0.66 10.66 -14.73
N TYR A 127 -0.38 10.15 -14.06
CA TYR A 127 -1.49 9.48 -14.73
C TYR A 127 -2.33 10.37 -15.62
N MET A 128 -2.38 11.67 -15.35
CA MET A 128 -3.12 12.66 -16.11
C MET A 128 -2.13 13.63 -16.77
N THR A 129 -1.38 13.14 -17.74
CA THR A 129 -0.29 13.89 -18.39
C THR A 129 -0.79 15.12 -19.15
N GLU A 130 -2.07 15.15 -19.49
CA GLU A 130 -2.71 16.29 -20.14
C GLU A 130 -2.97 17.48 -19.20
N LEU A 131 -2.89 17.27 -17.89
CA LEU A 131 -3.13 18.35 -16.93
C LEU A 131 -1.87 19.22 -16.76
N PRO A 132 -2.03 20.56 -16.66
CA PRO A 132 -0.95 21.44 -16.27
C PRO A 132 -0.29 21.02 -14.96
N GLY A 133 1.01 21.19 -14.89
CA GLY A 133 1.79 20.79 -13.72
C GLY A 133 2.15 19.31 -13.68
N SER A 134 1.68 18.47 -14.63
CA SER A 134 2.11 17.09 -14.77
C SER A 134 3.57 16.98 -15.18
N VAL A 135 4.21 15.86 -14.84
CA VAL A 135 5.59 15.54 -15.23
C VAL A 135 5.70 14.12 -15.76
N LEU A 136 6.71 13.87 -16.58
CA LEU A 136 6.97 12.55 -17.16
C LEU A 136 7.84 11.65 -16.28
N ARG A 137 8.42 12.20 -15.20
CA ARG A 137 9.38 11.50 -14.33
C ARG A 137 9.56 12.24 -13.00
N GLY A 138 10.22 11.58 -12.05
CA GLY A 138 10.66 12.22 -10.81
C GLY A 138 9.70 12.06 -9.63
N ARG A 139 8.39 11.99 -9.85
CA ARG A 139 7.41 11.91 -8.75
C ARG A 139 7.09 10.49 -8.29
N ALA A 140 7.18 9.53 -9.20
CA ALA A 140 6.95 8.12 -8.88
C ALA A 140 8.24 7.45 -8.43
N ILE A 141 8.24 6.94 -7.22
CA ILE A 141 9.35 6.19 -6.61
C ILE A 141 8.95 4.73 -6.38
N GLU A 142 9.89 3.81 -6.57
CA GLU A 142 9.71 2.38 -6.40
C GLU A 142 10.72 1.83 -5.40
N PRO A 143 10.36 0.81 -4.60
CA PRO A 143 11.33 0.21 -3.69
C PRO A 143 12.44 -0.51 -4.48
N LYS A 144 13.68 -0.37 -4.02
CA LYS A 144 14.80 -1.18 -4.53
C LYS A 144 14.60 -2.65 -4.17
N PRO A 145 15.06 -3.60 -5.00
CA PRO A 145 15.05 -5.03 -4.66
C PRO A 145 15.65 -5.31 -3.27
N PHE A 146 15.11 -6.31 -2.58
CA PHE A 146 15.52 -6.66 -1.23
C PHE A 146 15.88 -8.15 -1.10
N ASP A 147 16.89 -8.46 -0.30
CA ASP A 147 17.26 -9.83 0.02
C ASP A 147 16.48 -10.32 1.25
N GLY A 148 15.44 -11.10 1.02
CA GLY A 148 14.59 -11.64 2.07
C GLY A 148 15.28 -12.60 3.04
N ARG A 149 16.48 -13.09 2.73
CA ARG A 149 17.29 -13.91 3.67
C ARG A 149 17.61 -13.16 4.95
N LEU A 150 17.71 -11.82 4.87
CA LEU A 150 17.95 -10.96 6.04
C LEU A 150 16.82 -11.04 7.09
N LEU A 151 15.64 -11.49 6.69
CA LEU A 151 14.51 -11.66 7.60
C LEU A 151 14.50 -13.01 8.33
N GLY A 152 15.30 -13.97 7.88
CA GLY A 152 15.30 -15.32 8.44
C GLY A 152 13.88 -15.91 8.46
N LYS A 153 13.45 -16.41 9.63
CA LYS A 153 12.12 -17.00 9.79
C LYS A 153 10.96 -16.00 9.54
N ALA A 154 11.19 -14.68 9.72
CA ALA A 154 10.17 -13.66 9.52
C ALA A 154 9.81 -13.45 8.04
N LEU A 155 10.60 -13.97 7.09
CA LEU A 155 10.25 -13.97 5.67
C LEU A 155 8.86 -14.60 5.39
N LYS A 156 8.47 -15.61 6.17
CA LYS A 156 7.18 -16.29 6.04
C LYS A 156 5.98 -15.42 6.41
N LEU A 157 6.23 -14.34 7.15
CA LEU A 157 5.17 -13.38 7.54
C LEU A 157 4.80 -12.43 6.41
N ILE A 158 5.63 -12.29 5.37
CA ILE A 158 5.31 -11.44 4.24
C ILE A 158 4.28 -12.13 3.35
N ARG A 159 3.19 -11.43 3.05
CA ARG A 159 2.17 -11.89 2.12
C ARG A 159 2.79 -12.28 0.78
N PRO A 160 2.50 -13.49 0.27
CA PRO A 160 2.95 -13.88 -1.05
C PRO A 160 2.48 -12.90 -2.13
N PRO A 161 3.26 -12.70 -3.20
CA PRO A 161 2.82 -11.90 -4.35
C PRO A 161 1.66 -12.59 -5.08
N ILE A 162 0.95 -11.84 -5.90
CA ILE A 162 -0.01 -12.43 -6.83
C ILE A 162 0.74 -13.22 -7.92
N PRO A 163 0.12 -14.28 -8.48
CA PRO A 163 0.76 -15.11 -9.51
C PRO A 163 1.26 -14.31 -10.72
N GLU A 164 0.54 -13.25 -11.11
CA GLU A 164 0.84 -12.37 -12.24
C GLU A 164 2.18 -11.63 -12.11
N PHE A 165 2.68 -11.45 -10.90
CA PHE A 165 3.99 -10.85 -10.63
C PHE A 165 5.12 -11.88 -10.51
N THR A 166 4.84 -13.13 -10.91
CA THR A 166 5.80 -14.22 -10.79
C THR A 166 5.94 -15.01 -12.09
N VAL A 167 7.11 -15.61 -12.27
CA VAL A 167 7.41 -16.57 -13.33
C VAL A 167 8.04 -17.83 -12.74
N LEU A 168 8.15 -18.89 -13.51
CA LEU A 168 8.84 -20.14 -13.12
C LEU A 168 8.43 -20.66 -11.72
N GLY A 169 7.14 -20.63 -11.42
CA GLY A 169 6.59 -21.19 -10.19
C GLY A 169 6.89 -20.36 -8.94
N GLY A 170 6.84 -19.03 -9.03
CA GLY A 170 6.90 -18.11 -7.90
C GLY A 170 8.14 -17.22 -7.82
N MET A 171 8.95 -17.17 -8.87
CA MET A 171 10.03 -16.20 -8.97
C MET A 171 9.45 -14.81 -9.24
N MET A 172 9.57 -13.90 -8.29
CA MET A 172 9.17 -12.52 -8.50
C MET A 172 10.07 -11.85 -9.54
N VAL A 173 9.45 -11.05 -10.40
CA VAL A 173 10.13 -10.29 -11.44
C VAL A 173 9.69 -8.84 -11.42
N ASP A 174 10.63 -7.93 -11.65
CA ASP A 174 10.35 -6.53 -11.89
C ASP A 174 10.50 -6.18 -13.39
N ARG A 175 10.31 -4.92 -13.74
CA ARG A 175 10.40 -4.44 -15.13
C ARG A 175 11.77 -4.73 -15.76
N ASP A 176 12.86 -4.60 -15.01
CA ASP A 176 14.22 -4.83 -15.51
C ASP A 176 14.47 -6.33 -15.74
N ASP A 177 13.97 -7.18 -14.83
CA ASP A 177 14.01 -8.63 -15.00
C ASP A 177 13.28 -9.06 -16.27
N ILE A 178 12.06 -8.53 -16.50
CA ILE A 178 11.27 -8.82 -17.71
C ILE A 178 12.04 -8.41 -18.95
N GLY A 179 12.67 -7.22 -18.94
CA GLY A 179 13.51 -6.74 -20.04
C GLY A 179 14.64 -7.72 -20.36
N HIS A 180 15.32 -8.26 -19.37
CA HIS A 180 16.37 -9.26 -19.56
C HIS A 180 15.82 -10.62 -19.99
N LEU A 181 14.73 -11.09 -19.41
CA LEU A 181 14.10 -12.37 -19.76
C LEU A 181 13.64 -12.38 -21.22
N LEU A 182 13.03 -11.30 -21.72
CA LEU A 182 12.61 -11.18 -23.12
C LEU A 182 13.77 -11.11 -24.12
N ASN A 183 14.95 -10.70 -23.66
CA ASN A 183 16.14 -10.54 -24.50
C ASN A 183 17.20 -11.66 -24.29
N VAL A 184 16.83 -12.77 -23.65
CA VAL A 184 17.74 -13.90 -23.37
C VAL A 184 18.43 -14.42 -24.63
N GLY A 185 17.71 -14.57 -25.75
CA GLY A 185 18.26 -15.04 -27.02
C GLY A 185 18.99 -13.98 -27.86
N LYS A 186 18.93 -12.70 -27.44
CA LYS A 186 19.46 -11.58 -28.22
C LYS A 186 20.73 -10.95 -27.62
N SER A 187 21.02 -11.22 -26.36
CA SER A 187 22.13 -10.57 -25.63
C SER A 187 22.74 -11.50 -24.61
N PHE A 188 24.05 -11.71 -24.71
CA PHE A 188 24.80 -12.50 -23.71
C PHE A 188 24.70 -11.88 -22.29
N LYS A 189 24.63 -10.57 -22.18
CA LYS A 189 24.39 -9.87 -20.90
C LYS A 189 23.03 -10.30 -20.31
N SER A 190 21.98 -10.31 -21.13
CA SER A 190 20.65 -10.72 -20.70
C SER A 190 20.57 -12.21 -20.36
N PHE A 191 21.22 -13.06 -21.16
CA PHE A 191 21.33 -14.49 -20.86
C PHE A 191 21.99 -14.72 -19.48
N ARG A 192 23.16 -14.13 -19.24
CA ARG A 192 23.87 -14.27 -17.97
C ARG A 192 23.05 -13.77 -16.77
N TYR A 193 22.37 -12.65 -16.97
CA TYR A 193 21.48 -12.09 -15.95
C TYR A 193 20.31 -13.04 -15.63
N ALA A 194 19.59 -13.48 -16.65
CA ALA A 194 18.46 -14.40 -16.52
C ALA A 194 18.87 -15.71 -15.83
N MET A 195 19.96 -16.32 -16.27
CA MET A 195 20.48 -17.54 -15.65
C MET A 195 20.83 -17.33 -14.18
N ARG A 196 21.42 -16.19 -13.83
CA ARG A 196 21.75 -15.88 -12.43
C ARG A 196 20.50 -15.80 -11.54
N ILE A 197 19.44 -15.10 -11.98
CA ILE A 197 18.20 -14.97 -11.16
C ILE A 197 17.44 -16.28 -11.10
N ILE A 198 17.41 -17.07 -12.17
CA ILE A 198 16.76 -18.38 -12.21
C ILE A 198 17.46 -19.36 -11.29
N LEU A 199 18.79 -19.49 -11.40
CA LEU A 199 19.56 -20.39 -10.53
C LEU A 199 19.42 -19.99 -9.05
N ARG A 200 19.52 -18.70 -8.75
CA ARG A 200 19.26 -18.20 -7.39
C ARG A 200 17.87 -18.62 -6.91
N HIS A 201 16.84 -18.44 -7.72
CA HIS A 201 15.47 -18.80 -7.36
C HIS A 201 15.32 -20.30 -7.06
N GLN A 202 15.93 -21.18 -7.87
CA GLN A 202 15.89 -22.62 -7.63
C GLN A 202 16.59 -22.99 -6.30
N MET A 203 17.75 -22.42 -6.05
CA MET A 203 18.47 -22.60 -4.77
C MET A 203 17.65 -22.07 -3.59
N ASP A 204 17.04 -20.90 -3.72
CA ASP A 204 16.19 -20.30 -2.68
C ASP A 204 15.00 -21.21 -2.36
N ARG A 205 14.37 -21.81 -3.37
CA ARG A 205 13.26 -22.76 -3.18
C ARG A 205 13.69 -23.99 -2.40
N LEU A 206 14.85 -24.54 -2.70
CA LEU A 206 15.40 -25.70 -2.00
C LEU A 206 15.74 -25.39 -0.53
N LEU A 207 16.34 -24.23 -0.26
CA LEU A 207 16.84 -23.89 1.07
C LEU A 207 15.78 -23.18 1.95
N HIS A 208 14.88 -22.41 1.37
CA HIS A 208 13.94 -21.54 2.09
C HIS A 208 12.46 -21.83 1.79
N GLY A 209 12.16 -22.75 0.87
CA GLY A 209 10.79 -23.08 0.45
C GLY A 209 10.12 -22.03 -0.45
N ARG A 210 10.78 -20.88 -0.69
CA ARG A 210 10.31 -19.78 -1.58
C ARG A 210 11.49 -18.95 -2.07
N GLY A 211 11.27 -18.16 -3.13
CA GLY A 211 12.25 -17.16 -3.56
C GLY A 211 12.53 -16.12 -2.49
N THR A 212 13.80 -15.79 -2.28
CA THR A 212 14.24 -14.80 -1.29
C THR A 212 14.56 -13.44 -1.90
N ARG A 213 14.71 -13.36 -3.23
CA ARG A 213 14.80 -12.08 -3.91
C ARG A 213 13.42 -11.46 -3.99
N LEU A 214 13.19 -10.43 -3.19
CA LEU A 214 11.95 -9.69 -3.15
C LEU A 214 12.08 -8.45 -4.02
N VAL A 215 11.05 -8.16 -4.81
CA VAL A 215 10.93 -6.95 -5.63
C VAL A 215 9.55 -6.33 -5.42
N MET A 216 9.34 -5.13 -5.96
CA MET A 216 8.05 -4.43 -5.88
C MET A 216 7.51 -4.36 -4.44
N GLY A 217 6.21 -4.56 -4.23
CA GLY A 217 5.57 -4.47 -2.92
C GLY A 217 6.17 -5.37 -1.86
N ASN A 218 6.57 -6.58 -2.23
CA ASN A 218 7.25 -7.49 -1.30
C ASN A 218 8.60 -6.95 -0.83
N ALA A 219 9.35 -6.23 -1.69
CA ALA A 219 10.61 -5.60 -1.29
C ALA A 219 10.38 -4.47 -0.27
N LEU A 220 9.37 -3.63 -0.48
CA LEU A 220 9.04 -2.57 0.47
C LEU A 220 8.63 -3.15 1.83
N ILE A 221 7.75 -4.14 1.82
CA ILE A 221 7.31 -4.79 3.07
C ILE A 221 8.48 -5.50 3.76
N GLY A 222 9.38 -6.15 3.02
CA GLY A 222 10.57 -6.77 3.58
C GLY A 222 11.50 -5.76 4.27
N ARG A 223 11.72 -4.61 3.64
CA ARG A 223 12.52 -3.51 4.20
C ARG A 223 11.89 -2.90 5.44
N LEU A 224 10.58 -2.64 5.41
CA LEU A 224 9.83 -2.15 6.55
C LEU A 224 9.86 -3.17 7.71
N LEU A 225 9.64 -4.46 7.44
CA LEU A 225 9.65 -5.50 8.46
C LEU A 225 11.01 -5.63 9.15
N LEU A 226 12.11 -5.61 8.37
CA LEU A 226 13.45 -5.61 8.95
C LEU A 226 13.69 -4.38 9.83
N SER A 227 13.23 -3.21 9.39
CA SER A 227 13.37 -1.95 10.12
C SER A 227 12.57 -1.95 11.43
N LEU A 228 11.31 -2.42 11.40
CA LEU A 228 10.48 -2.58 12.60
C LEU A 228 11.12 -3.54 13.59
N HIS A 229 11.69 -4.65 13.11
CA HIS A 229 12.40 -5.60 13.95
C HIS A 229 13.64 -4.98 14.60
N THR A 230 14.44 -4.24 13.83
CA THR A 230 15.62 -3.52 14.33
C THR A 230 15.25 -2.48 15.40
N ARG A 231 14.10 -1.81 15.24
CA ARG A 231 13.55 -0.82 16.18
C ARG A 231 12.74 -1.45 17.32
N LYS A 232 12.67 -2.77 17.42
CA LYS A 232 11.96 -3.53 18.47
C LYS A 232 10.47 -3.18 18.57
N VAL A 233 9.83 -2.84 17.45
CA VAL A 233 8.38 -2.65 17.41
C VAL A 233 7.68 -3.98 17.72
N THR A 234 6.70 -3.95 18.60
CA THR A 234 5.86 -5.11 18.90
C THR A 234 4.86 -5.30 17.75
N VAL A 235 4.87 -6.47 17.11
CA VAL A 235 3.97 -6.79 16.00
C VAL A 235 3.17 -8.03 16.34
N VAL A 236 1.84 -7.95 16.19
CA VAL A 236 0.93 -9.08 16.41
C VAL A 236 0.13 -9.33 15.15
N THR A 237 0.16 -10.58 14.64
CA THR A 237 -0.63 -11.01 13.48
C THR A 237 -1.80 -11.89 13.92
N ARG A 238 -2.75 -12.21 13.02
CA ARG A 238 -4.00 -12.94 13.33
C ARG A 238 -4.76 -12.34 14.49
N CYS A 239 -4.63 -11.03 14.68
CA CYS A 239 -5.14 -10.33 15.83
C CYS A 239 -6.18 -9.29 15.41
N ASN A 240 -7.40 -9.42 15.88
CA ASN A 240 -8.46 -8.47 15.62
C ASN A 240 -8.47 -7.38 16.69
N VAL A 241 -8.73 -6.14 16.29
CA VAL A 241 -9.16 -5.10 17.21
C VAL A 241 -10.68 -5.20 17.30
N THR A 242 -11.21 -5.43 18.51
CA THR A 242 -12.64 -5.66 18.76
C THR A 242 -13.35 -4.46 19.36
N ALA A 243 -12.61 -3.56 20.01
CA ALA A 243 -13.15 -2.32 20.54
C ALA A 243 -12.08 -1.23 20.66
N LEU A 244 -12.52 0.02 20.56
CA LEU A 244 -11.77 1.20 20.99
C LEU A 244 -12.29 1.60 22.39
N GLN A 245 -11.37 1.76 23.34
CA GLN A 245 -11.71 2.23 24.67
C GLN A 245 -11.69 3.76 24.69
N THR A 246 -12.70 4.37 25.24
CA THR A 246 -12.85 5.82 25.28
C THR A 246 -13.15 6.33 26.67
N GLN A 247 -12.76 7.57 26.91
CA GLN A 247 -13.20 8.35 28.05
C GLN A 247 -13.99 9.57 27.56
N PRO A 248 -15.01 10.02 28.32
CA PRO A 248 -15.72 11.24 28.00
C PRO A 248 -14.76 12.43 27.91
N ALA A 249 -14.83 13.20 26.82
CA ALA A 249 -14.16 14.49 26.74
C ALA A 249 -15.13 15.61 27.09
N THR A 250 -14.63 16.66 27.71
CA THR A 250 -15.48 17.74 28.25
C THR A 250 -16.15 18.59 27.20
N GLU A 251 -15.61 18.71 25.98
CA GLU A 251 -16.18 19.61 24.93
C GLU A 251 -16.00 19.15 23.48
N LYS A 252 -15.20 18.11 23.20
CA LYS A 252 -14.79 17.76 21.81
C LYS A 252 -14.96 16.30 21.43
N GLY A 253 -15.89 15.58 22.01
CA GLY A 253 -16.10 14.16 21.72
C GLY A 253 -15.34 13.21 22.66
N ALA A 254 -15.20 11.94 22.28
CA ALA A 254 -14.54 10.92 23.10
C ALA A 254 -13.01 10.94 22.89
N ILE A 255 -12.25 10.80 23.97
CA ILE A 255 -10.81 10.58 23.92
C ILE A 255 -10.57 9.08 23.87
N VAL A 256 -9.85 8.60 22.88
CA VAL A 256 -9.47 7.18 22.79
C VAL A 256 -8.27 6.92 23.69
N THR A 257 -8.44 5.99 24.65
CA THR A 257 -7.44 5.69 25.68
C THR A 257 -6.85 4.30 25.57
N GLY A 258 -7.42 3.45 24.68
CA GLY A 258 -6.94 2.10 24.52
C GLY A 258 -7.68 1.31 23.44
N VAL A 259 -7.25 0.08 23.29
CA VAL A 259 -7.88 -0.91 22.39
C VAL A 259 -8.09 -2.24 23.10
N VAL A 260 -9.09 -2.98 22.67
CA VAL A 260 -9.23 -4.39 22.98
C VAL A 260 -8.80 -5.17 21.75
N ILE A 261 -7.80 -6.03 21.91
CA ILE A 261 -7.29 -6.91 20.87
C ILE A 261 -7.58 -8.37 21.19
N GLU A 262 -7.80 -9.18 20.16
CA GLU A 262 -8.15 -10.58 20.31
C GLU A 262 -7.43 -11.46 19.30
N GLN A 263 -6.83 -12.55 19.77
CA GLN A 263 -6.21 -13.59 18.97
C GLN A 263 -6.62 -14.96 19.55
N ASP A 264 -7.16 -15.83 18.70
CA ASP A 264 -7.54 -17.22 19.04
C ASP A 264 -8.40 -17.32 20.34
N GLY A 265 -9.34 -16.38 20.51
CA GLY A 265 -10.24 -16.31 21.68
C GLY A 265 -9.62 -15.66 22.93
N VAL A 266 -8.34 -15.37 22.93
CA VAL A 266 -7.68 -14.65 24.02
C VAL A 266 -7.77 -13.15 23.80
N ARG A 267 -8.31 -12.42 24.78
CA ARG A 267 -8.44 -10.96 24.75
C ARG A 267 -7.38 -10.29 25.62
N ARG A 268 -6.94 -9.12 25.17
CA ARG A 268 -6.08 -8.21 25.94
C ARG A 268 -6.60 -6.78 25.80
N GLN A 269 -6.59 -6.06 26.89
CA GLN A 269 -6.78 -4.62 26.91
C GLN A 269 -5.41 -3.96 26.83
N VAL A 270 -5.27 -2.98 25.97
CA VAL A 270 -4.01 -2.26 25.76
C VAL A 270 -4.29 -0.77 25.92
N ALA A 271 -3.61 -0.15 26.86
CA ALA A 271 -3.69 1.30 27.07
C ALA A 271 -2.81 2.05 26.07
N VAL A 272 -3.24 3.23 25.66
CA VAL A 272 -2.53 4.08 24.69
C VAL A 272 -2.36 5.49 25.26
N ARG A 273 -1.14 6.00 25.22
CA ARG A 273 -0.83 7.37 25.71
C ARG A 273 -0.96 8.44 24.64
N GLY A 274 -0.38 8.20 23.45
CA GLY A 274 -0.31 9.18 22.36
C GLY A 274 -1.48 9.07 21.39
N GLY A 275 -1.93 7.86 21.09
CA GLY A 275 -3.09 7.67 20.20
C GLY A 275 -3.02 6.43 19.35
N ILE A 276 -4.05 6.29 18.50
CA ILE A 276 -4.24 5.16 17.60
C ILE A 276 -4.18 5.63 16.16
N ILE A 277 -3.44 4.90 15.33
CA ILE A 277 -3.38 5.14 13.88
C ILE A 277 -4.17 4.04 13.18
N LEU A 278 -5.24 4.43 12.48
CA LEU A 278 -6.03 3.54 11.65
C LEU A 278 -5.39 3.43 10.26
N ALA A 279 -4.74 2.32 9.98
CA ALA A 279 -4.10 2.00 8.71
C ALA A 279 -4.61 0.66 8.12
N SER A 280 -5.83 0.28 8.46
CA SER A 280 -6.45 -1.01 8.13
C SER A 280 -6.84 -1.18 6.67
N GLY A 281 -6.55 -0.21 5.82
CA GLY A 281 -6.96 -0.20 4.42
C GLY A 281 -8.43 0.21 4.23
N GLY A 282 -8.98 -0.18 3.09
CA GLY A 282 -10.33 0.21 2.69
C GLY A 282 -11.44 -0.79 3.09
N PHE A 283 -12.60 -0.59 2.46
CA PHE A 283 -13.81 -1.38 2.69
C PHE A 283 -14.14 -2.33 1.51
N ASN A 284 -13.20 -2.60 0.64
CA ASN A 284 -13.45 -3.34 -0.61
C ASN A 284 -14.04 -4.74 -0.41
N ARG A 285 -13.87 -5.32 0.78
CA ARG A 285 -14.48 -6.61 1.19
C ARG A 285 -15.51 -6.45 2.31
N HIS A 286 -15.97 -5.23 2.56
CA HIS A 286 -17.04 -5.00 3.52
C HIS A 286 -18.39 -5.42 2.91
N PRO A 287 -19.14 -6.35 3.55
CA PRO A 287 -20.30 -6.98 2.92
C PRO A 287 -21.42 -5.98 2.54
N LYS A 288 -21.64 -4.97 3.38
CA LYS A 288 -22.69 -3.97 3.17
C LYS A 288 -22.17 -2.77 2.38
N ARG A 289 -21.14 -2.09 2.89
CA ARG A 289 -20.62 -0.83 2.30
C ARG A 289 -20.14 -1.01 0.87
N ARG A 290 -19.60 -2.18 0.53
CA ARG A 290 -19.21 -2.52 -0.84
C ARG A 290 -20.42 -2.43 -1.79
N GLY A 291 -21.56 -3.02 -1.44
CA GLY A 291 -22.76 -3.00 -2.26
C GLY A 291 -23.42 -1.61 -2.34
N GLU A 292 -23.36 -0.84 -1.24
CA GLU A 292 -23.92 0.50 -1.19
C GLU A 292 -23.13 1.52 -2.02
N TRP A 293 -21.79 1.44 -1.96
CA TRP A 293 -20.93 2.46 -2.56
C TRP A 293 -20.40 2.08 -3.94
N LEU A 294 -20.43 0.80 -4.28
CA LEU A 294 -20.00 0.27 -5.56
C LEU A 294 -21.06 -0.70 -6.10
N PRO A 295 -22.27 -0.21 -6.36
CA PRO A 295 -23.37 -1.05 -6.83
C PRO A 295 -23.04 -1.66 -8.20
N GLY A 296 -23.47 -2.90 -8.40
CA GLY A 296 -23.28 -3.63 -9.67
C GLY A 296 -21.89 -4.21 -9.90
N VAL A 297 -20.99 -4.11 -8.91
CA VAL A 297 -19.64 -4.69 -9.00
C VAL A 297 -19.53 -5.89 -8.07
N SER A 298 -19.23 -7.07 -8.62
CA SER A 298 -19.00 -8.27 -7.81
C SER A 298 -17.86 -8.06 -6.82
N PRO A 299 -18.03 -8.41 -5.52
CA PRO A 299 -16.95 -8.46 -4.55
C PRO A 299 -15.79 -9.38 -4.96
N ASP A 300 -16.05 -10.38 -5.80
CA ASP A 300 -15.03 -11.33 -6.29
C ASP A 300 -14.01 -10.67 -7.21
N TRP A 301 -14.38 -9.55 -7.85
CA TRP A 301 -13.47 -8.76 -8.68
C TRP A 301 -12.58 -7.82 -7.85
N CYS A 302 -12.40 -8.13 -6.59
CA CYS A 302 -11.62 -7.29 -5.70
C CYS A 302 -10.21 -7.85 -5.51
N PRO A 303 -9.17 -7.19 -6.03
CA PRO A 303 -7.78 -7.59 -5.83
C PRO A 303 -7.23 -7.22 -4.45
N ALA A 304 -8.04 -6.55 -3.60
CA ALA A 304 -7.61 -6.16 -2.26
C ALA A 304 -7.32 -7.36 -1.36
N ALA A 305 -6.37 -7.20 -0.47
CA ALA A 305 -6.05 -8.20 0.54
C ALA A 305 -7.29 -8.58 1.37
N PRO A 306 -7.39 -9.83 1.87
CA PRO A 306 -8.55 -10.31 2.63
C PRO A 306 -8.91 -9.44 3.84
N GLY A 307 -7.93 -8.74 4.42
CA GLY A 307 -8.12 -7.84 5.55
C GLY A 307 -8.88 -6.54 5.28
N HIS A 308 -9.20 -6.20 4.03
CA HIS A 308 -9.90 -4.96 3.65
C HIS A 308 -11.40 -5.00 3.96
N THR A 309 -11.76 -5.29 5.19
CA THR A 309 -13.16 -5.48 5.61
C THR A 309 -13.84 -4.22 6.13
N GLY A 310 -13.14 -3.11 6.29
CA GLY A 310 -13.70 -1.88 6.85
C GLY A 310 -13.95 -1.91 8.36
N SER A 311 -13.64 -2.99 9.06
CA SER A 311 -14.00 -3.16 10.47
C SER A 311 -13.39 -2.11 11.42
N ALA A 312 -12.15 -1.66 11.17
CA ALA A 312 -11.57 -0.60 11.99
C ALA A 312 -12.23 0.76 11.73
N GLN A 313 -12.75 0.96 10.52
CA GLN A 313 -13.58 2.15 10.20
C GLN A 313 -14.90 2.08 10.98
N ASP A 314 -15.53 0.90 11.06
CA ASP A 314 -16.76 0.72 11.82
C ASP A 314 -16.55 1.01 13.32
N LEU A 315 -15.42 0.57 13.88
CA LEU A 315 -15.06 0.90 15.27
C LEU A 315 -14.90 2.41 15.49
N ALA A 316 -14.29 3.11 14.54
CA ALA A 316 -14.16 4.57 14.62
C ALA A 316 -15.52 5.28 14.51
N ILE A 317 -16.38 4.85 13.59
CA ILE A 317 -17.74 5.38 13.44
C ILE A 317 -18.54 5.17 14.72
N ALA A 318 -18.42 4.00 15.34
CA ALA A 318 -19.14 3.67 16.58
C ALA A 318 -18.79 4.59 17.77
N ILE A 319 -17.64 5.24 17.75
CA ILE A 319 -17.23 6.23 18.76
C ILE A 319 -17.41 7.68 18.29
N GLY A 320 -18.13 7.91 17.18
CA GLY A 320 -18.50 9.23 16.70
C GLY A 320 -17.60 9.82 15.60
N ALA A 321 -16.72 9.03 14.99
CA ALA A 321 -15.96 9.51 13.84
C ALA A 321 -16.87 9.71 12.61
N SER A 322 -16.66 10.82 11.90
CA SER A 322 -17.34 11.06 10.63
C SER A 322 -16.70 10.23 9.51
N TYR A 323 -17.53 9.52 8.77
CA TYR A 323 -17.13 8.80 7.57
C TYR A 323 -17.71 9.50 6.36
N GLY A 324 -16.87 10.20 5.59
CA GLY A 324 -17.29 10.91 4.39
C GLY A 324 -17.28 10.00 3.17
N ALA A 325 -18.41 9.97 2.44
CA ALA A 325 -18.39 9.62 1.04
C ALA A 325 -17.76 10.79 0.28
N THR A 326 -16.71 10.54 -0.49
CA THR A 326 -16.48 11.42 -1.63
C THR A 326 -17.69 11.20 -2.53
N GLU A 327 -18.48 12.23 -2.80
CA GLU A 327 -19.43 12.17 -3.89
C GLU A 327 -18.64 11.71 -5.11
N VAL A 328 -19.02 10.56 -5.62
CA VAL A 328 -18.55 10.13 -6.93
C VAL A 328 -19.19 11.12 -7.87
N ALA A 329 -18.46 12.14 -8.29
CA ALA A 329 -18.95 13.07 -9.26
C ALA A 329 -19.28 12.26 -10.52
N SER A 330 -20.56 11.92 -10.69
CA SER A 330 -21.07 11.57 -11.99
C SER A 330 -20.80 12.79 -12.85
N ASP A 331 -19.93 12.68 -13.82
CA ASP A 331 -19.86 13.66 -14.87
C ASP A 331 -21.21 13.57 -15.60
N PRO A 332 -22.08 14.60 -15.55
CA PRO A 332 -23.38 14.56 -16.21
C PRO A 332 -23.28 14.36 -17.73
N ALA A 333 -22.09 14.60 -18.30
CA ALA A 333 -21.85 14.43 -19.73
C ALA A 333 -21.51 12.97 -20.12
N GLU A 334 -21.32 12.09 -19.14
CA GLU A 334 -20.95 10.71 -19.40
C GLU A 334 -21.96 9.74 -18.81
N ASP A 335 -23.11 9.58 -19.48
CA ASP A 335 -24.14 8.63 -19.09
C ASP A 335 -23.61 7.28 -18.65
N GLY A 336 -23.87 6.95 -17.40
CA GLY A 336 -23.65 5.63 -16.84
C GLY A 336 -22.21 5.27 -16.51
N LYS A 337 -21.35 6.26 -16.34
CA LYS A 337 -19.97 5.98 -16.02
C LYS A 337 -19.61 6.21 -14.60
N VAL A 338 -18.88 5.49 -14.11
CA VAL A 338 -18.05 5.40 -13.11
C VAL A 338 -17.87 4.95 -12.26
N LEU A 339 -17.43 4.62 -11.53
CA LEU A 339 -17.40 4.65 -10.79
C LEU A 339 -16.67 4.34 -9.62
N SER A 340 -15.69 3.57 -9.65
CA SER A 340 -14.84 3.18 -8.56
C SER A 340 -13.43 3.10 -9.04
N HIS A 341 -12.52 3.64 -8.27
CA HIS A 341 -11.11 3.37 -8.48
C HIS A 341 -10.74 2.13 -7.67
N ALA A 342 -10.13 1.15 -8.31
CA ALA A 342 -9.46 0.08 -7.57
C ALA A 342 -8.27 0.69 -6.83
N PHE A 343 -8.02 0.16 -5.66
CA PHE A 343 -7.14 0.72 -4.66
C PHE A 343 -5.65 0.83 -5.03
N TRP A 344 -5.19 0.23 -6.13
CA TRP A 344 -3.77 0.22 -6.53
C TRP A 344 -3.51 0.53 -8.00
N ALA A 345 -4.58 0.59 -8.75
CA ALA A 345 -4.59 1.19 -10.08
C ALA A 345 -5.95 1.81 -10.27
N PRO A 346 -6.09 2.98 -10.84
CA PRO A 346 -7.39 3.53 -11.18
C PRO A 346 -8.04 2.59 -12.18
N VAL A 347 -9.11 1.93 -11.75
CA VAL A 347 -9.96 1.10 -12.61
C VAL A 347 -11.29 1.77 -12.69
N SER A 348 -11.61 2.32 -13.83
CA SER A 348 -12.95 2.79 -14.14
C SER A 348 -13.84 1.60 -14.44
N ILE A 349 -14.92 1.47 -13.71
CA ILE A 349 -15.94 0.48 -13.97
C ILE A 349 -17.09 1.17 -14.70
N ARG A 350 -17.35 0.75 -15.92
CA ARG A 350 -18.39 1.33 -16.77
C ARG A 350 -19.49 0.32 -17.02
N LYS A 351 -20.73 0.75 -16.87
CA LYS A 351 -21.89 0.00 -17.32
C LYS A 351 -22.09 0.25 -18.83
N ARG A 352 -22.12 -0.80 -19.63
CA ARG A 352 -22.40 -0.71 -21.05
C ARG A 352 -23.90 -0.52 -21.31
N ALA A 353 -24.25 -0.06 -22.49
CA ALA A 353 -25.65 0.12 -22.91
C ALA A 353 -26.48 -1.17 -22.83
N ASP A 354 -25.85 -2.33 -22.97
CA ASP A 354 -26.47 -3.66 -22.84
C ASP A 354 -26.64 -4.12 -21.37
N GLY A 355 -26.27 -3.28 -20.39
CA GLY A 355 -26.35 -3.57 -18.98
C GLY A 355 -25.15 -4.33 -18.42
N SER A 356 -24.24 -4.81 -19.26
CA SER A 356 -23.00 -5.47 -18.82
C SER A 356 -22.05 -4.45 -18.19
N VAL A 357 -21.17 -4.96 -17.31
CA VAL A 357 -20.18 -4.14 -16.62
C VAL A 357 -18.81 -4.45 -17.21
N ALA A 358 -18.03 -3.45 -17.49
CA ALA A 358 -16.63 -3.57 -17.90
C ALA A 358 -15.73 -2.78 -16.98
N ALA A 359 -14.64 -3.40 -16.54
CA ALA A 359 -13.57 -2.74 -15.82
C ALA A 359 -12.49 -2.28 -16.81
N PHE A 360 -12.09 -1.03 -16.72
CA PHE A 360 -11.03 -0.45 -17.51
C PHE A 360 -9.94 0.04 -16.57
N LEU A 361 -8.70 -0.32 -16.84
CA LEU A 361 -7.57 0.36 -16.22
C LEU A 361 -7.54 1.78 -16.78
N ASP A 362 -7.78 2.74 -15.90
CA ASP A 362 -7.67 4.15 -16.22
C ASP A 362 -6.20 4.56 -16.06
N ILE A 363 -5.38 3.99 -16.90
CA ILE A 363 -4.02 4.45 -17.11
C ILE A 363 -4.13 5.45 -18.23
N ASP A 364 -3.97 6.72 -17.89
CA ASP A 364 -3.84 7.86 -18.79
C ASP A 364 -4.35 7.69 -20.23
N ARG A 365 -5.29 8.51 -20.65
CA ARG A 365 -5.89 8.48 -22.01
C ARG A 365 -4.86 8.52 -23.15
N SER A 366 -3.65 9.02 -22.92
CA SER A 366 -2.58 9.01 -23.91
C SER A 366 -1.94 7.63 -24.08
N GLU A 367 -1.94 6.80 -23.03
CA GLU A 367 -1.47 5.41 -23.10
C GLU A 367 -2.58 4.41 -23.48
N GLU A 368 -3.86 4.77 -23.37
CA GLU A 368 -4.97 3.91 -23.81
C GLU A 368 -4.81 3.41 -25.26
N ARG A 369 -4.16 4.20 -26.11
CA ARG A 369 -3.86 3.79 -27.49
C ARG A 369 -2.74 2.76 -27.61
N ARG A 370 -1.83 2.65 -26.62
CA ARG A 370 -0.71 1.72 -26.64
C ARG A 370 -0.89 0.50 -25.74
N VAL A 371 -1.42 0.69 -24.55
CA VAL A 371 -1.55 -0.36 -23.53
C VAL A 371 -2.89 -1.07 -23.58
N GLY A 372 -3.96 -0.42 -24.01
CA GLY A 372 -5.29 -1.02 -24.10
C GLY A 372 -5.38 -2.27 -24.95
N LYS A 373 -4.49 -2.44 -25.94
CA LYS A 373 -4.42 -3.67 -26.74
C LYS A 373 -3.63 -4.81 -26.07
N GLU A 374 -2.73 -4.52 -25.16
CA GLU A 374 -1.90 -5.53 -24.50
C GLU A 374 -2.48 -5.97 -23.15
N CYS A 375 -3.07 -5.07 -22.37
CA CYS A 375 -3.79 -5.46 -21.14
C CYS A 375 -5.06 -6.26 -21.39
N LEU A 376 -5.77 -6.03 -22.50
CA LEU A 376 -6.92 -6.86 -22.91
C LEU A 376 -6.53 -8.30 -23.30
N ARG A 377 -5.24 -8.58 -23.56
CA ARG A 377 -4.74 -9.94 -23.78
C ARG A 377 -4.37 -10.66 -22.48
N LEU A 378 -4.14 -9.93 -21.39
CA LEU A 378 -3.81 -10.52 -20.09
C LEU A 378 -5.04 -10.79 -19.20
N CYS A 379 -6.20 -10.23 -19.57
CA CYS A 379 -7.48 -10.41 -18.87
C CYS A 379 -8.44 -11.38 -19.60
N ARG A 380 -7.95 -12.18 -20.54
CA ARG A 380 -8.72 -13.27 -21.17
C ARG A 380 -8.23 -14.63 -20.69
#